data_5dcd5c8efd4d5fa75fc2bedde043ba8a
#
_entry.id   5dcd5c8efd4d5fa75fc2bedde043ba8a
#
_cell.length_a   1.000
_cell.length_b   1.000
_cell.length_c   1.000
_cell.angle_alpha   90.00
_cell.angle_beta   90.00
_cell.angle_gamma   90.00
#
_symmetry.space_group_name_H-M   'P 1'
#
loop_
_entity.id
_entity.type
_entity.pdbx_description
1 polymer ?
#
loop_
_entity_poly.entity_id
_entity_poly.type
_entity_poly.pdbx_seq_one_letter_code
_entity_poly.pdbx_strand_id
1 'polypeptide(L)'
;MSGIIQTATQANKPEVKQQQSINTIMNSVLDREGMRKRFDELLGERTPQFLSSVISLVNADKNLQAAFHEAPMTVIQSALKAATLDLPIEPSLGYAYIVPFNNSYKDENGWHKRMEANFIIGYKGLVQLCLRTGAYSRVPDAVDVREGELVRYDRLTGDCEFKWEEDEEKREQLPIIGYAGYFRLKNGAEKTIYMTVKQIEAHERKNRKGKDMGKGWRDDFDAMARKTIVRRLAGKYGLMSIQYQNGDANAIKAANEVLNGDFNDHETTTDAVIENGDLELVQDYTIIEETGEIVEVK
;
A
#
# COMPACT_ATOMS: atom_id res chain seq x y z
N MET A 1 42.93 66.92 -4.92
CA MET A 1 42.51 65.88 -5.89
C MET A 1 42.26 64.61 -5.09
N SER A 2 41.02 64.33 -4.78
CA SER A 2 40.62 63.18 -3.95
C SER A 2 40.01 62.13 -4.88
N GLY A 3 40.70 60.99 -5.02
CA GLY A 3 40.16 59.84 -5.74
C GLY A 3 39.28 58.97 -4.84
N ILE A 4 38.03 58.85 -5.23
CA ILE A 4 37.06 57.96 -4.57
C ILE A 4 37.22 56.57 -5.21
N ILE A 5 37.66 55.62 -4.42
CA ILE A 5 37.68 54.20 -4.77
C ILE A 5 36.28 53.64 -4.48
N GLN A 6 35.52 53.34 -5.52
CA GLN A 6 34.27 52.58 -5.41
C GLN A 6 34.61 51.08 -5.33
N THR A 7 34.43 50.52 -4.14
CA THR A 7 34.46 49.05 -3.90
C THR A 7 33.11 48.50 -4.35
N ALA A 8 33.09 47.79 -5.49
CA ALA A 8 31.93 47.06 -5.95
C ALA A 8 31.77 45.78 -5.09
N THR A 9 30.77 45.78 -4.23
CA THR A 9 30.33 44.59 -3.48
C THR A 9 29.62 43.66 -4.48
N GLN A 10 30.26 42.58 -4.87
CA GLN A 10 29.61 41.52 -5.59
C GLN A 10 28.60 40.84 -4.63
N ALA A 11 27.32 41.09 -4.88
CA ALA A 11 26.24 40.34 -4.24
C ALA A 11 26.26 38.90 -4.77
N ASN A 12 26.58 37.97 -3.89
CA ASN A 12 26.43 36.52 -4.14
C ASN A 12 24.96 36.25 -4.47
N LYS A 13 24.68 35.99 -5.75
CA LYS A 13 23.41 35.44 -6.21
C LYS A 13 23.31 34.01 -5.67
N PRO A 14 22.25 33.63 -4.95
CA PRO A 14 22.11 32.25 -4.52
C PRO A 14 22.05 31.37 -5.76
N GLU A 15 22.94 30.38 -5.84
CA GLU A 15 22.88 29.32 -6.83
C GLU A 15 21.54 28.59 -6.69
N VAL A 16 20.64 28.83 -7.62
CA VAL A 16 19.44 28.00 -7.79
C VAL A 16 19.95 26.64 -8.24
N LYS A 17 20.03 25.68 -7.31
CA LYS A 17 20.28 24.27 -7.65
C LYS A 17 19.23 23.86 -8.66
N GLN A 18 19.63 23.70 -9.90
CA GLN A 18 18.76 23.21 -10.96
C GLN A 18 18.29 21.80 -10.57
N GLN A 19 17.01 21.67 -10.28
CA GLN A 19 16.41 20.38 -9.90
C GLN A 19 16.49 19.46 -11.13
N GLN A 20 17.22 18.35 -11.00
CA GLN A 20 17.34 17.37 -12.08
C GLN A 20 15.98 16.82 -12.48
N SER A 21 15.77 16.56 -13.76
CA SER A 21 14.52 15.96 -14.21
C SER A 21 14.36 14.53 -13.65
N ILE A 22 13.11 14.13 -13.39
CA ILE A 22 12.79 12.78 -12.91
C ILE A 22 13.37 11.70 -13.84
N ASN A 23 13.31 11.93 -15.17
CA ASN A 23 13.89 11.02 -16.14
C ASN A 23 15.42 10.88 -15.98
N THR A 24 16.12 11.97 -15.69
CA THR A 24 17.58 11.95 -15.48
C THR A 24 17.92 11.15 -14.22
N ILE A 25 17.20 11.38 -13.13
CA ILE A 25 17.38 10.63 -11.87
C ILE A 25 17.03 9.15 -12.09
N MET A 26 15.92 8.84 -12.75
CA MET A 26 15.49 7.48 -13.03
C MET A 26 16.57 6.71 -13.79
N ASN A 27 17.06 7.27 -14.88
CA ASN A 27 18.11 6.62 -15.68
C ASN A 27 19.37 6.42 -14.85
N SER A 28 19.80 7.42 -14.08
CA SER A 28 21.00 7.30 -13.24
C SER A 28 20.89 6.21 -12.17
N VAL A 29 19.70 5.98 -11.63
CA VAL A 29 19.44 4.93 -10.63
C VAL A 29 19.33 3.56 -11.30
N LEU A 30 18.64 3.47 -12.44
CA LEU A 30 18.52 2.22 -13.20
C LEU A 30 19.85 1.72 -13.76
N ASP A 31 20.75 2.64 -14.12
CA ASP A 31 22.10 2.30 -14.62
C ASP A 31 23.03 1.83 -13.50
N ARG A 32 22.69 2.10 -12.22
CA ARG A 32 23.45 1.63 -11.06
C ARG A 32 23.00 0.24 -10.63
N GLU A 33 23.94 -0.56 -10.11
CA GLU A 33 23.71 -1.79 -9.34
C GLU A 33 22.91 -2.89 -10.07
N GLY A 34 22.85 -2.87 -11.40
CA GLY A 34 22.10 -3.88 -12.16
C GLY A 34 20.58 -3.78 -11.95
N MET A 35 20.08 -2.63 -11.49
CA MET A 35 18.66 -2.44 -11.17
C MET A 35 17.77 -2.66 -12.40
N ARG A 36 18.20 -2.16 -13.57
CA ARG A 36 17.50 -2.39 -14.85
C ARG A 36 17.39 -3.87 -15.16
N LYS A 37 18.47 -4.63 -14.94
CA LYS A 37 18.49 -6.08 -15.14
C LYS A 37 17.43 -6.79 -14.29
N ARG A 38 17.22 -6.37 -13.04
CA ARG A 38 16.16 -6.94 -12.18
C ARG A 38 14.76 -6.70 -12.74
N PHE A 39 14.50 -5.52 -13.28
CA PHE A 39 13.21 -5.26 -13.96
C PHE A 39 13.07 -6.11 -15.23
N ASP A 40 14.14 -6.24 -16.01
CA ASP A 40 14.13 -7.05 -17.24
C ASP A 40 13.91 -8.54 -16.93
N GLU A 41 14.50 -9.06 -15.85
CA GLU A 41 14.30 -10.43 -15.37
C GLU A 41 12.85 -10.68 -14.91
N LEU A 42 12.20 -9.69 -14.31
CA LEU A 42 10.82 -9.81 -13.80
C LEU A 42 9.75 -9.56 -14.87
N LEU A 43 9.96 -8.60 -15.75
CA LEU A 43 8.94 -8.08 -16.66
C LEU A 43 9.22 -8.38 -18.15
N GLY A 44 10.47 -8.73 -18.48
CA GLY A 44 10.88 -8.98 -19.86
C GLY A 44 10.58 -7.79 -20.77
N GLU A 45 9.90 -8.02 -21.88
CA GLU A 45 9.54 -6.99 -22.87
C GLU A 45 8.62 -5.88 -22.31
N ARG A 46 7.98 -6.08 -21.16
CA ARG A 46 7.10 -5.08 -20.52
C ARG A 46 7.87 -4.05 -19.68
N THR A 47 9.17 -4.23 -19.45
CA THR A 47 9.99 -3.33 -18.64
C THR A 47 9.87 -1.87 -19.07
N PRO A 48 10.02 -1.49 -20.36
CA PRO A 48 9.95 -0.09 -20.77
C PRO A 48 8.58 0.54 -20.47
N GLN A 49 7.49 -0.20 -20.71
CA GLN A 49 6.14 0.26 -20.44
C GLN A 49 5.91 0.46 -18.93
N PHE A 50 6.36 -0.48 -18.10
CA PHE A 50 6.22 -0.40 -16.66
C PHE A 50 7.00 0.79 -16.08
N LEU A 51 8.26 0.98 -16.49
CA LEU A 51 9.07 2.12 -16.06
C LEU A 51 8.47 3.46 -16.50
N SER A 52 7.89 3.52 -17.70
CA SER A 52 7.15 4.70 -18.15
C SER A 52 5.93 4.99 -17.25
N SER A 53 5.24 3.96 -16.79
CA SER A 53 4.11 4.11 -15.83
C SER A 53 4.60 4.63 -14.48
N VAL A 54 5.76 4.15 -13.98
CA VAL A 54 6.38 4.69 -12.75
C VAL A 54 6.71 6.18 -12.90
N ILE A 55 7.31 6.57 -14.01
CA ILE A 55 7.64 7.98 -14.31
C ILE A 55 6.37 8.83 -14.37
N SER A 56 5.33 8.36 -15.03
CA SER A 56 4.04 9.05 -15.12
C SER A 56 3.41 9.23 -13.75
N LEU A 57 3.44 8.18 -12.91
CA LEU A 57 2.92 8.23 -11.54
C LEU A 57 3.68 9.27 -10.69
N VAL A 58 5.02 9.26 -10.75
CA VAL A 58 5.85 10.25 -10.02
C VAL A 58 5.57 11.67 -10.51
N ASN A 59 5.40 11.87 -11.82
CA ASN A 59 5.12 13.20 -12.38
C ASN A 59 3.72 13.71 -12.01
N ALA A 60 2.77 12.84 -11.74
CA ALA A 60 1.40 13.20 -11.39
C ALA A 60 1.23 13.68 -9.94
N ASP A 61 2.13 13.29 -9.02
CA ASP A 61 2.01 13.56 -7.58
C ASP A 61 3.23 14.32 -7.05
N LYS A 62 3.00 15.54 -6.51
CA LYS A 62 4.07 16.41 -5.96
C LYS A 62 4.81 15.78 -4.78
N ASN A 63 4.12 15.02 -3.92
CA ASN A 63 4.74 14.37 -2.77
C ASN A 63 5.58 13.18 -3.23
N LEU A 64 5.13 12.46 -4.25
CA LEU A 64 5.90 11.38 -4.85
C LEU A 64 7.11 11.91 -5.62
N GLN A 65 7.01 13.10 -6.25
CA GLN A 65 8.16 13.82 -6.80
C GLN A 65 9.17 14.15 -5.69
N ALA A 66 8.71 14.69 -4.56
CA ALA A 66 9.58 14.97 -3.42
C ALA A 66 10.26 13.69 -2.91
N ALA A 67 9.51 12.60 -2.72
CA ALA A 67 10.08 11.31 -2.34
C ALA A 67 11.12 10.82 -3.36
N PHE A 68 10.87 11.03 -4.65
CA PHE A 68 11.81 10.62 -5.69
C PHE A 68 13.09 11.48 -5.72
N HIS A 69 13.01 12.76 -5.35
CA HIS A 69 14.19 13.62 -5.23
C HIS A 69 14.99 13.36 -3.95
N GLU A 70 14.32 13.12 -2.83
CA GLU A 70 14.97 12.94 -1.53
C GLU A 70 15.47 11.51 -1.31
N ALA A 71 14.71 10.50 -1.77
CA ALA A 71 14.99 9.09 -1.58
C ALA A 71 14.59 8.24 -2.81
N PRO A 72 15.22 8.44 -3.99
CA PRO A 72 14.82 7.80 -5.24
C PRO A 72 14.75 6.28 -5.17
N MET A 73 15.63 5.66 -4.37
CA MET A 73 15.64 4.20 -4.19
C MET A 73 14.37 3.66 -3.58
N THR A 74 13.67 4.41 -2.74
CA THR A 74 12.41 3.95 -2.13
C THR A 74 11.30 3.81 -3.17
N VAL A 75 11.25 4.73 -4.15
CA VAL A 75 10.32 4.64 -5.28
C VAL A 75 10.67 3.45 -6.17
N ILE A 76 11.96 3.27 -6.49
CA ILE A 76 12.43 2.16 -7.34
C ILE A 76 12.16 0.81 -6.67
N GLN A 77 12.45 0.67 -5.38
CA GLN A 77 12.17 -0.55 -4.62
C GLN A 77 10.67 -0.85 -4.55
N SER A 78 9.85 0.19 -4.36
CA SER A 78 8.39 0.06 -4.38
C SER A 78 7.88 -0.40 -5.75
N ALA A 79 8.43 0.16 -6.83
CA ALA A 79 8.12 -0.27 -8.18
C ALA A 79 8.57 -1.73 -8.44
N LEU A 80 9.75 -2.11 -7.95
CA LEU A 80 10.28 -3.46 -8.07
C LEU A 80 9.39 -4.49 -7.32
N LYS A 81 8.88 -4.15 -6.13
CA LYS A 81 7.91 -4.98 -5.40
C LYS A 81 6.61 -5.18 -6.21
N ALA A 82 6.09 -4.12 -6.84
CA ALA A 82 4.93 -4.22 -7.72
C ALA A 82 5.20 -5.13 -8.94
N ALA A 83 6.37 -4.97 -9.57
CA ALA A 83 6.82 -5.80 -10.69
C ALA A 83 6.93 -7.28 -10.29
N THR A 84 7.51 -7.57 -9.11
CA THR A 84 7.63 -8.92 -8.56
C THR A 84 6.27 -9.61 -8.39
N LEU A 85 5.25 -8.86 -7.97
CA LEU A 85 3.90 -9.38 -7.81
C LEU A 85 3.08 -9.32 -9.11
N ASP A 86 3.66 -8.78 -10.17
CA ASP A 86 2.98 -8.51 -11.45
C ASP A 86 1.66 -7.76 -11.25
N LEU A 87 1.69 -6.72 -10.43
CA LEU A 87 0.54 -5.88 -10.13
C LEU A 87 0.68 -4.50 -10.77
N PRO A 88 -0.33 -4.02 -11.51
CA PRO A 88 -0.35 -2.65 -12.00
C PRO A 88 -0.33 -1.65 -10.85
N ILE A 89 0.48 -0.59 -11.02
CA ILE A 89 0.60 0.52 -10.05
C ILE A 89 -0.33 1.69 -10.34
N GLU A 90 -1.19 1.56 -11.33
CA GLU A 90 -2.18 2.59 -11.69
C GLU A 90 -3.22 2.72 -10.57
N PRO A 91 -3.32 3.90 -9.90
CA PRO A 91 -4.17 4.07 -8.72
C PRO A 91 -5.65 3.79 -9.00
N SER A 92 -6.14 4.13 -10.20
CA SER A 92 -7.53 3.91 -10.61
C SER A 92 -7.93 2.43 -10.67
N LEU A 93 -6.97 1.53 -10.86
CA LEU A 93 -7.20 0.09 -10.90
C LEU A 93 -7.30 -0.53 -9.50
N GLY A 94 -6.61 0.03 -8.51
CA GLY A 94 -6.69 -0.39 -7.12
C GLY A 94 -5.97 -1.69 -6.78
N TYR A 95 -5.01 -2.15 -7.62
CA TYR A 95 -4.25 -3.38 -7.36
C TYR A 95 -3.03 -3.15 -6.48
N ALA A 96 -2.26 -2.12 -6.78
CA ALA A 96 -1.07 -1.74 -6.03
C ALA A 96 -0.86 -0.23 -6.08
N TYR A 97 -0.17 0.28 -5.07
CA TYR A 97 0.07 1.71 -4.92
C TYR A 97 1.52 1.95 -4.49
N ILE A 98 2.07 3.06 -4.95
CA ILE A 98 3.33 3.62 -4.46
C ILE A 98 2.96 4.92 -3.76
N VAL A 99 3.05 4.93 -2.43
CA VAL A 99 2.52 6.02 -1.60
C VAL A 99 3.67 6.77 -0.92
N PRO A 100 3.72 8.11 -1.04
CA PRO A 100 4.73 8.91 -0.35
C PRO A 100 4.39 9.07 1.13
N PHE A 101 5.41 8.98 2.00
CA PHE A 101 5.35 9.23 3.44
C PHE A 101 6.47 10.15 3.87
N ASN A 102 6.18 10.99 4.85
CA ASN A 102 7.20 11.82 5.48
C ASN A 102 7.74 11.05 6.71
N ASN A 103 8.78 10.27 6.51
CA ASN A 103 9.37 9.43 7.54
C ASN A 103 10.45 10.19 8.31
N SER A 104 10.49 9.98 9.63
CA SER A 104 11.58 10.48 10.48
C SER A 104 12.70 9.45 10.52
N TYR A 105 13.93 9.89 10.37
CA TYR A 105 15.13 9.07 10.56
C TYR A 105 16.12 9.79 11.46
N LYS A 106 17.00 9.04 12.09
CA LYS A 106 18.04 9.56 12.97
C LYS A 106 19.40 9.32 12.35
N ASP A 107 20.24 10.35 12.31
CA ASP A 107 21.65 10.26 11.96
C ASP A 107 22.53 10.85 13.07
N GLU A 108 23.82 11.02 12.81
CA GLU A 108 24.79 11.58 13.74
C GLU A 108 24.46 13.04 14.18
N ASN A 109 23.68 13.76 13.35
CA ASN A 109 23.27 15.15 13.59
C ASN A 109 21.90 15.28 14.27
N GLY A 110 21.20 14.17 14.50
CA GLY A 110 19.89 14.15 15.18
C GLY A 110 18.75 13.59 14.33
N TRP A 111 17.53 13.98 14.69
CA TRP A 111 16.31 13.59 14.00
C TRP A 111 16.05 14.45 12.76
N HIS A 112 15.84 13.81 11.64
CA HIS A 112 15.53 14.43 10.35
C HIS A 112 14.25 13.80 9.76
N LYS A 113 13.62 14.54 8.85
CA LYS A 113 12.47 14.06 8.10
C LYS A 113 12.84 13.94 6.63
N ARG A 114 12.32 12.92 5.96
CA ARG A 114 12.55 12.67 4.55
C ARG A 114 11.30 12.07 3.91
N MET A 115 10.96 12.59 2.74
CA MET A 115 9.93 11.97 1.93
C MET A 115 10.44 10.65 1.34
N GLU A 116 9.70 9.57 1.58
CA GLU A 116 10.00 8.23 1.10
C GLU A 116 8.75 7.61 0.49
N ALA A 117 8.93 6.70 -0.46
CA ALA A 117 7.82 5.97 -1.05
C ALA A 117 7.72 4.56 -0.48
N ASN A 118 6.50 4.14 -0.19
CA ASN A 118 6.19 2.78 0.26
C ASN A 118 5.25 2.07 -0.71
N PHE A 119 5.52 0.79 -0.92
CA PHE A 119 4.66 -0.08 -1.70
C PHE A 119 3.49 -0.60 -0.86
N ILE A 120 2.27 -0.53 -1.40
CA ILE A 120 1.07 -1.01 -0.74
C ILE A 120 0.27 -1.86 -1.71
N ILE A 121 -0.11 -3.07 -1.28
CA ILE A 121 -1.02 -3.92 -2.04
C ILE A 121 -2.46 -3.52 -1.71
N GLY A 122 -3.24 -3.17 -2.74
CA GLY A 122 -4.68 -2.97 -2.62
C GLY A 122 -5.42 -4.29 -2.36
N TYR A 123 -6.61 -4.23 -1.78
CA TYR A 123 -7.41 -5.44 -1.57
C TYR A 123 -7.72 -6.18 -2.89
N LYS A 124 -7.95 -5.45 -3.99
CA LYS A 124 -8.09 -6.04 -5.33
C LYS A 124 -6.83 -6.79 -5.78
N GLY A 125 -5.65 -6.26 -5.42
CA GLY A 125 -4.37 -6.94 -5.66
C GLY A 125 -4.28 -8.26 -4.91
N LEU A 126 -4.66 -8.28 -3.62
CA LEU A 126 -4.72 -9.53 -2.84
C LEU A 126 -5.67 -10.56 -3.45
N VAL A 127 -6.88 -10.15 -3.84
CA VAL A 127 -7.85 -11.02 -4.52
C VAL A 127 -7.28 -11.54 -5.84
N GLN A 128 -6.59 -10.68 -6.61
CA GLN A 128 -5.93 -11.07 -7.86
C GLN A 128 -4.84 -12.13 -7.62
N LEU A 129 -4.03 -11.98 -6.58
CA LEU A 129 -3.02 -12.99 -6.20
C LEU A 129 -3.67 -14.31 -5.79
N CYS A 130 -4.81 -14.28 -5.09
CA CYS A 130 -5.61 -15.47 -4.79
C CYS A 130 -6.13 -16.15 -6.07
N LEU A 131 -6.72 -15.38 -6.98
CA LEU A 131 -7.23 -15.89 -8.27
C LEU A 131 -6.15 -16.59 -9.09
N ARG A 132 -4.96 -16.02 -9.16
CA ARG A 132 -3.82 -16.56 -9.92
C ARG A 132 -3.36 -17.94 -9.44
N THR A 133 -3.64 -18.32 -8.19
CA THR A 133 -3.33 -19.68 -7.71
C THR A 133 -4.12 -20.76 -8.45
N GLY A 134 -5.28 -20.42 -9.02
CA GLY A 134 -6.23 -21.41 -9.55
C GLY A 134 -6.83 -22.34 -8.50
N ALA A 135 -6.49 -22.14 -7.20
CA ALA A 135 -6.89 -23.03 -6.10
C ALA A 135 -8.29 -22.74 -5.55
N TYR A 136 -8.86 -21.58 -5.84
CA TYR A 136 -10.15 -21.16 -5.29
C TYR A 136 -11.33 -21.67 -6.12
N SER A 137 -12.37 -22.18 -5.44
CA SER A 137 -13.71 -22.35 -5.97
C SER A 137 -14.59 -21.13 -5.68
N ARG A 138 -14.29 -20.40 -4.59
CA ARG A 138 -14.82 -19.08 -4.22
C ARG A 138 -13.69 -18.22 -3.70
N VAL A 139 -13.41 -17.11 -4.37
CA VAL A 139 -12.37 -16.15 -3.94
C VAL A 139 -12.79 -15.40 -2.69
N PRO A 140 -11.84 -14.83 -1.94
CA PRO A 140 -12.16 -13.99 -0.78
C PRO A 140 -13.09 -12.85 -1.15
N ASP A 141 -14.21 -12.76 -0.45
CA ASP A 141 -15.18 -11.69 -0.58
C ASP A 141 -15.83 -11.40 0.78
N ALA A 142 -16.54 -10.27 0.91
CA ALA A 142 -17.17 -9.83 2.13
C ALA A 142 -18.55 -9.20 1.91
N VAL A 143 -19.44 -9.45 2.87
CA VAL A 143 -20.78 -8.90 2.91
C VAL A 143 -21.07 -8.27 4.28
N ASP A 144 -22.00 -7.33 4.32
CA ASP A 144 -22.62 -6.85 5.56
C ASP A 144 -23.54 -7.93 6.13
N VAL A 145 -23.61 -7.98 7.46
CA VAL A 145 -24.49 -8.86 8.22
C VAL A 145 -25.44 -7.97 9.02
N ARG A 146 -26.73 -8.17 8.83
CA ARG A 146 -27.75 -7.34 9.45
C ARG A 146 -28.41 -8.02 10.66
N GLU A 147 -29.16 -7.26 11.43
CA GLU A 147 -29.80 -7.75 12.63
C GLU A 147 -30.73 -8.93 12.30
N GLY A 148 -30.60 -10.03 13.06
CA GLY A 148 -31.33 -11.27 12.84
C GLY A 148 -30.70 -12.25 11.85
N GLU A 149 -29.73 -11.83 11.02
CA GLU A 149 -29.10 -12.72 10.04
C GLU A 149 -28.03 -13.65 10.64
N LEU A 150 -27.33 -13.24 11.72
CA LEU A 150 -26.36 -14.09 12.41
C LEU A 150 -27.07 -14.96 13.45
N VAL A 151 -27.18 -16.27 13.18
CA VAL A 151 -27.81 -17.24 14.08
C VAL A 151 -26.83 -17.73 15.14
N ARG A 152 -25.60 -18.06 14.73
CA ARG A 152 -24.58 -18.60 15.62
C ARG A 152 -23.17 -18.15 15.19
N TYR A 153 -22.33 -17.89 16.18
CA TYR A 153 -20.91 -17.64 15.99
C TYR A 153 -20.10 -18.43 17.02
N ASP A 154 -19.28 -19.35 16.54
CA ASP A 154 -18.33 -20.07 17.37
C ASP A 154 -16.98 -19.33 17.38
N ARG A 155 -16.59 -18.84 18.56
CA ARG A 155 -15.34 -18.06 18.70
C ARG A 155 -14.07 -18.87 18.57
N LEU A 156 -14.14 -20.18 18.83
CA LEU A 156 -12.97 -21.06 18.76
C LEU A 156 -12.65 -21.46 17.32
N THR A 157 -13.67 -21.93 16.60
CA THR A 157 -13.52 -22.39 15.21
C THR A 157 -13.64 -21.25 14.21
N GLY A 158 -14.36 -20.20 14.59
CA GLY A 158 -14.73 -19.08 13.71
C GLY A 158 -15.91 -19.42 12.81
N ASP A 159 -16.60 -20.53 13.07
CA ASP A 159 -17.78 -20.93 12.29
C ASP A 159 -18.94 -19.99 12.52
N CYS A 160 -19.61 -19.62 11.45
CA CYS A 160 -20.78 -18.75 11.45
C CYS A 160 -21.93 -19.48 10.78
N GLU A 161 -23.11 -19.36 11.37
CA GLU A 161 -24.37 -19.79 10.80
C GLU A 161 -25.23 -18.56 10.54
N PHE A 162 -25.64 -18.38 9.27
CA PHE A 162 -26.43 -17.24 8.83
C PHE A 162 -27.79 -17.71 8.32
N LYS A 163 -28.79 -16.89 8.61
CA LYS A 163 -30.13 -16.96 7.99
C LYS A 163 -30.42 -15.61 7.36
N TRP A 164 -30.15 -15.50 6.08
CA TRP A 164 -30.32 -14.26 5.35
C TRP A 164 -31.78 -13.87 5.19
N GLU A 165 -32.06 -12.56 5.32
CA GLU A 165 -33.37 -12.01 4.94
C GLU A 165 -33.49 -12.07 3.40
N GLU A 166 -34.53 -12.69 2.88
CA GLU A 166 -34.77 -12.89 1.46
C GLU A 166 -35.41 -11.68 0.78
N ASP A 167 -36.13 -10.87 1.55
CA ASP A 167 -36.72 -9.63 1.10
C ASP A 167 -35.71 -8.48 1.20
N GLU A 168 -35.19 -8.05 0.07
CA GLU A 168 -34.15 -7.00 0.00
C GLU A 168 -34.64 -5.66 0.57
N GLU A 169 -35.92 -5.26 0.32
CA GLU A 169 -36.45 -4.00 0.84
C GLU A 169 -36.52 -4.02 2.38
N LYS A 170 -36.89 -5.15 2.94
CA LYS A 170 -36.89 -5.37 4.38
C LYS A 170 -35.47 -5.46 4.93
N ARG A 171 -34.57 -6.15 4.23
CA ARG A 171 -33.19 -6.28 4.61
C ARG A 171 -32.48 -4.92 4.70
N GLU A 172 -32.69 -4.03 3.74
CA GLU A 172 -32.13 -2.69 3.75
C GLU A 172 -32.53 -1.83 4.95
N GLN A 173 -33.67 -2.11 5.56
CA GLN A 173 -34.15 -1.42 6.76
C GLN A 173 -33.53 -1.96 8.06
N LEU A 174 -32.93 -3.14 8.04
CA LEU A 174 -32.29 -3.73 9.21
C LEU A 174 -30.93 -3.10 9.49
N PRO A 175 -30.57 -2.83 10.76
CA PRO A 175 -29.28 -2.32 11.13
C PRO A 175 -28.14 -3.30 10.78
N ILE A 176 -27.02 -2.79 10.28
CA ILE A 176 -25.81 -3.59 10.09
C ILE A 176 -25.19 -3.86 11.47
N ILE A 177 -25.00 -5.12 11.83
CA ILE A 177 -24.38 -5.57 13.09
C ILE A 177 -22.93 -5.97 12.95
N GLY A 178 -22.48 -6.24 11.71
CA GLY A 178 -21.11 -6.64 11.42
C GLY A 178 -20.90 -6.96 9.95
N TYR A 179 -19.74 -7.52 9.68
CA TYR A 179 -19.32 -7.93 8.33
C TYR A 179 -18.73 -9.32 8.36
N ALA A 180 -19.11 -10.14 7.41
CA ALA A 180 -18.59 -11.49 7.23
C ALA A 180 -17.81 -11.59 5.93
N GLY A 181 -16.73 -12.37 5.94
CA GLY A 181 -15.99 -12.72 4.73
C GLY A 181 -15.79 -14.21 4.62
N TYR A 182 -15.70 -14.69 3.40
CA TYR A 182 -15.61 -16.11 3.11
C TYR A 182 -14.75 -16.37 1.88
N PHE A 183 -14.04 -17.49 1.91
CA PHE A 183 -13.48 -18.12 0.72
C PHE A 183 -13.59 -19.64 0.80
N ARG A 184 -13.49 -20.30 -0.37
CA ARG A 184 -13.42 -21.76 -0.47
C ARG A 184 -12.41 -22.19 -1.51
N LEU A 185 -11.56 -23.14 -1.14
CA LEU A 185 -10.62 -23.78 -2.05
C LEU A 185 -11.26 -24.99 -2.76
N LYS A 186 -10.68 -25.38 -3.89
CA LYS A 186 -11.14 -26.56 -4.68
C LYS A 186 -10.97 -27.88 -3.92
N ASN A 187 -10.02 -27.96 -2.97
CA ASN A 187 -9.83 -29.13 -2.11
C ASN A 187 -10.85 -29.25 -0.96
N GLY A 188 -11.82 -28.32 -0.89
CA GLY A 188 -12.84 -28.28 0.14
C GLY A 188 -12.50 -27.46 1.38
N ALA A 189 -11.23 -27.02 1.54
CA ALA A 189 -10.87 -26.14 2.64
C ALA A 189 -11.57 -24.77 2.48
N GLU A 190 -12.08 -24.23 3.56
CA GLU A 190 -12.79 -22.96 3.57
C GLU A 190 -12.52 -22.19 4.86
N LYS A 191 -12.74 -20.88 4.81
CA LYS A 191 -12.62 -20.02 5.98
C LYS A 191 -13.67 -18.93 5.94
N THR A 192 -14.37 -18.79 7.06
CA THR A 192 -15.22 -17.64 7.37
C THR A 192 -14.56 -16.80 8.43
N ILE A 193 -14.64 -15.50 8.32
CA ILE A 193 -14.35 -14.56 9.40
C ILE A 193 -15.57 -13.65 9.59
N TYR A 194 -15.80 -13.25 10.83
CA TYR A 194 -16.84 -12.29 11.17
C TYR A 194 -16.27 -11.25 12.13
N MET A 195 -16.60 -9.99 11.89
CA MET A 195 -16.28 -8.89 12.79
C MET A 195 -17.53 -8.03 13.01
N THR A 196 -17.81 -7.72 14.26
CA THR A 196 -18.89 -6.76 14.59
C THR A 196 -18.49 -5.36 14.15
N VAL A 197 -19.49 -4.46 13.97
CA VAL A 197 -19.23 -3.03 13.70
C VAL A 197 -18.28 -2.44 14.73
N LYS A 198 -18.45 -2.75 16.03
CA LYS A 198 -17.54 -2.29 17.10
C LYS A 198 -16.10 -2.77 16.93
N GLN A 199 -15.88 -3.98 16.40
CA GLN A 199 -14.54 -4.49 16.12
C GLN A 199 -13.92 -3.81 14.90
N ILE A 200 -14.72 -3.51 13.88
CA ILE A 200 -14.29 -2.72 12.71
C ILE A 200 -13.91 -1.30 13.14
N GLU A 201 -14.74 -0.63 13.95
CA GLU A 201 -14.43 0.68 14.50
C GLU A 201 -13.16 0.67 15.38
N ALA A 202 -12.95 -0.39 16.17
CA ALA A 202 -11.75 -0.55 16.98
C ALA A 202 -10.50 -0.75 16.09
N HIS A 203 -10.65 -1.50 14.99
CA HIS A 203 -9.60 -1.65 13.99
C HIS A 203 -9.26 -0.30 13.34
N GLU A 204 -10.26 0.46 12.92
CA GLU A 204 -10.05 1.80 12.37
C GLU A 204 -9.33 2.71 13.37
N ARG A 205 -9.82 2.79 14.64
CA ARG A 205 -9.18 3.60 15.68
C ARG A 205 -7.72 3.23 15.96
N LYS A 206 -7.42 1.93 15.98
CA LYS A 206 -6.04 1.46 16.19
C LYS A 206 -5.11 1.87 15.05
N ASN A 207 -5.63 1.89 13.84
CA ASN A 207 -4.83 2.07 12.63
C ASN A 207 -4.89 3.50 12.05
N ARG A 208 -5.72 4.40 12.60
CA ARG A 208 -5.76 5.80 12.16
C ARG A 208 -4.50 6.53 12.60
N LYS A 209 -4.03 7.39 11.74
CA LYS A 209 -2.82 8.20 11.99
C LYS A 209 -3.11 9.58 12.59
N GLY A 210 -4.37 10.03 12.58
CA GLY A 210 -4.80 11.31 13.11
C GLY A 210 -5.77 11.18 14.28
N LYS A 211 -6.21 12.32 14.84
CA LYS A 211 -7.25 12.35 15.88
C LYS A 211 -8.61 11.95 15.33
N ASP A 212 -8.88 12.30 14.08
CA ASP A 212 -10.16 12.10 13.42
C ASP A 212 -10.13 10.88 12.50
N MET A 213 -11.31 10.30 12.28
CA MET A 213 -11.52 9.22 11.33
C MET A 213 -11.11 9.67 9.92
N GLY A 214 -10.35 8.84 9.20
CA GLY A 214 -9.91 9.11 7.83
C GLY A 214 -11.09 9.34 6.87
N LYS A 215 -10.85 10.08 5.78
CA LYS A 215 -11.89 10.47 4.82
C LYS A 215 -12.66 9.26 4.29
N GLY A 216 -11.97 8.22 3.82
CA GLY A 216 -12.63 7.02 3.28
C GLY A 216 -13.58 6.35 4.28
N TRP A 217 -13.18 6.25 5.53
CA TRP A 217 -14.04 5.70 6.59
C TRP A 217 -15.24 6.57 6.95
N ARG A 218 -15.12 7.88 6.82
CA ARG A 218 -16.23 8.82 7.04
C ARG A 218 -17.23 8.80 5.89
N ASP A 219 -16.70 8.72 4.66
CA ASP A 219 -17.50 8.84 3.43
C ASP A 219 -18.21 7.53 3.09
N ASP A 220 -17.52 6.37 3.30
CA ASP A 220 -18.08 5.06 3.03
C ASP A 220 -17.53 4.01 4.02
N PHE A 221 -18.14 3.97 5.20
CA PHE A 221 -17.76 3.00 6.24
C PHE A 221 -17.94 1.56 5.78
N ASP A 222 -19.00 1.26 5.04
CA ASP A 222 -19.31 -0.09 4.58
C ASP A 222 -18.26 -0.63 3.60
N ALA A 223 -17.88 0.16 2.61
CA ALA A 223 -16.83 -0.23 1.67
C ALA A 223 -15.51 -0.46 2.40
N MET A 224 -15.15 0.40 3.35
CA MET A 224 -13.93 0.26 4.14
C MET A 224 -13.96 -0.95 5.08
N ALA A 225 -15.12 -1.25 5.67
CA ALA A 225 -15.31 -2.44 6.48
C ALA A 225 -15.16 -3.73 5.65
N ARG A 226 -15.84 -3.81 4.51
CA ARG A 226 -15.71 -4.97 3.58
C ARG A 226 -14.28 -5.14 3.09
N LYS A 227 -13.61 -4.06 2.72
CA LYS A 227 -12.20 -4.05 2.32
C LYS A 227 -11.28 -4.60 3.43
N THR A 228 -11.53 -4.20 4.69
CA THR A 228 -10.80 -4.70 5.86
C THR A 228 -10.99 -6.20 6.04
N ILE A 229 -12.23 -6.70 5.91
CA ILE A 229 -12.54 -8.13 5.99
C ILE A 229 -11.82 -8.91 4.88
N VAL A 230 -11.94 -8.48 3.62
CA VAL A 230 -11.28 -9.15 2.49
C VAL A 230 -9.76 -9.17 2.67
N ARG A 231 -9.17 -8.04 3.08
CA ARG A 231 -7.73 -7.93 3.33
C ARG A 231 -7.26 -8.89 4.41
N ARG A 232 -7.97 -8.94 5.54
CA ARG A 232 -7.68 -9.88 6.64
C ARG A 232 -7.84 -11.33 6.21
N LEU A 233 -8.91 -11.64 5.48
CA LEU A 233 -9.21 -12.98 5.01
C LEU A 233 -8.17 -13.48 4.02
N ALA A 234 -7.87 -12.71 2.98
CA ALA A 234 -6.88 -13.05 1.96
C ALA A 234 -5.46 -13.05 2.53
N GLY A 235 -5.07 -12.01 3.26
CA GLY A 235 -3.69 -11.84 3.74
C GLY A 235 -3.31 -12.80 4.86
N LYS A 236 -4.26 -13.19 5.73
CA LYS A 236 -3.96 -14.08 6.86
C LYS A 236 -4.23 -15.56 6.57
N TYR A 237 -5.25 -15.87 5.81
CA TYR A 237 -5.73 -17.23 5.62
C TYR A 237 -5.70 -17.70 4.17
N GLY A 238 -5.63 -16.76 3.22
CA GLY A 238 -5.70 -17.06 1.81
C GLY A 238 -4.38 -17.63 1.26
N LEU A 239 -4.50 -18.41 0.19
CA LEU A 239 -3.37 -18.81 -0.63
C LEU A 239 -3.15 -17.73 -1.69
N MET A 240 -1.93 -17.22 -1.77
CA MET A 240 -1.55 -16.22 -2.77
C MET A 240 -0.44 -16.76 -3.65
N SER A 241 -0.53 -16.52 -4.96
CA SER A 241 0.49 -16.91 -5.91
C SER A 241 1.25 -15.69 -6.42
N ILE A 242 2.56 -15.82 -6.46
CA ILE A 242 3.45 -14.93 -7.18
C ILE A 242 3.74 -15.61 -8.52
N GLN A 243 3.23 -15.04 -9.62
CA GLN A 243 3.49 -15.56 -10.95
C GLN A 243 4.75 -14.89 -11.51
N TYR A 244 5.76 -15.71 -11.79
CA TYR A 244 6.94 -15.31 -12.54
C TYR A 244 6.71 -15.65 -14.01
N GLN A 245 6.68 -14.65 -14.87
CA GLN A 245 6.34 -14.86 -16.27
C GLN A 245 7.37 -15.69 -17.05
N ASN A 246 8.61 -15.72 -16.59
CA ASN A 246 9.69 -16.39 -17.34
C ASN A 246 10.16 -17.71 -16.72
N GLY A 247 9.62 -18.16 -15.60
CA GLY A 247 10.03 -19.42 -14.94
C GLY A 247 11.54 -19.53 -14.64
N ASP A 248 12.28 -18.43 -14.78
CA ASP A 248 13.71 -18.37 -14.62
C ASP A 248 14.08 -18.35 -13.14
N ALA A 249 15.03 -19.20 -12.76
CA ALA A 249 15.57 -19.28 -11.40
C ALA A 249 16.11 -17.91 -10.90
N ASN A 250 16.60 -17.06 -11.80
CA ASN A 250 17.08 -15.73 -11.46
C ASN A 250 15.94 -14.77 -11.13
N ALA A 251 14.82 -14.83 -11.85
CA ALA A 251 13.60 -14.05 -11.55
C ALA A 251 13.03 -14.44 -10.19
N ILE A 252 12.99 -15.74 -9.88
CA ILE A 252 12.55 -16.28 -8.58
C ILE A 252 13.46 -15.77 -7.45
N LYS A 253 14.78 -15.79 -7.66
CA LYS A 253 15.77 -15.30 -6.69
C LYS A 253 15.61 -13.79 -6.45
N ALA A 254 15.55 -12.99 -7.53
CA ALA A 254 15.35 -11.54 -7.45
C ALA A 254 14.04 -11.19 -6.74
N ALA A 255 12.96 -11.92 -7.02
CA ALA A 255 11.69 -11.77 -6.37
C ALA A 255 11.75 -12.07 -4.86
N ASN A 256 12.39 -13.16 -4.48
CA ASN A 256 12.54 -13.53 -3.07
C ASN A 256 13.40 -12.51 -2.31
N GLU A 257 14.45 -11.97 -2.90
CA GLU A 257 15.26 -10.90 -2.31
C GLU A 257 14.45 -9.61 -2.08
N VAL A 258 13.53 -9.29 -2.99
CA VAL A 258 12.64 -8.13 -2.86
C VAL A 258 11.55 -8.35 -1.81
N LEU A 259 11.00 -9.57 -1.73
CA LEU A 259 9.90 -9.90 -0.84
C LEU A 259 10.33 -10.17 0.61
N ASN A 260 11.55 -10.71 0.84
CA ASN A 260 12.06 -11.05 2.16
C ASN A 260 12.25 -9.85 3.11
N GLY A 261 12.01 -8.64 2.62
CA GLY A 261 12.09 -7.43 3.43
C GLY A 261 10.81 -7.00 4.15
N ASP A 262 9.59 -7.54 3.83
CA ASP A 262 8.40 -6.79 4.23
C ASP A 262 7.06 -7.52 4.34
N PHE A 263 7.02 -8.83 4.46
CA PHE A 263 5.77 -9.52 4.85
C PHE A 263 5.62 -9.73 6.36
N ASN A 264 6.49 -9.16 7.18
CA ASN A 264 6.29 -9.11 8.62
C ASN A 264 5.17 -8.11 8.91
N ASP A 265 4.03 -8.60 9.35
CA ASP A 265 2.89 -8.07 10.11
C ASP A 265 2.75 -6.54 10.32
N HIS A 266 3.35 -5.72 9.48
CA HIS A 266 2.97 -4.32 9.40
C HIS A 266 1.63 -4.29 8.66
N GLU A 267 0.55 -4.45 9.41
CA GLU A 267 -0.75 -3.92 9.04
C GLU A 267 -0.56 -2.41 8.84
N THR A 268 0.01 -2.07 7.68
CA THR A 268 0.22 -0.69 7.32
C THR A 268 -1.14 -0.04 7.20
N THR A 269 -1.37 0.85 8.06
CA THR A 269 -2.45 1.77 8.33
C THR A 269 -2.87 2.65 7.16
N THR A 270 -2.80 2.18 5.95
CA THR A 270 -2.98 2.95 4.72
C THR A 270 -4.34 2.83 4.05
N ASP A 271 -5.29 2.18 4.70
CA ASP A 271 -6.65 2.07 4.16
C ASP A 271 -7.40 3.41 4.05
N ALA A 272 -6.89 4.46 4.72
CA ALA A 272 -7.54 5.78 4.75
C ALA A 272 -7.14 6.73 3.63
N VAL A 273 -6.11 6.40 2.83
CA VAL A 273 -5.45 7.41 1.96
C VAL A 273 -5.79 7.23 0.47
N ILE A 274 -6.44 6.12 0.08
CA ILE A 274 -6.50 5.72 -1.32
C ILE A 274 -7.93 5.73 -1.88
N GLU A 275 -8.70 6.75 -1.60
CA GLU A 275 -9.92 7.03 -2.36
C GLU A 275 -9.76 8.34 -3.14
N ASN A 276 -9.95 8.23 -4.45
CA ASN A 276 -10.12 9.33 -5.42
C ASN A 276 -8.92 10.21 -5.76
N GLY A 277 -7.68 9.75 -5.66
CA GLY A 277 -6.54 10.49 -6.21
C GLY A 277 -6.09 11.73 -5.42
N ASP A 278 -6.75 12.08 -4.33
CA ASP A 278 -6.35 13.15 -3.43
C ASP A 278 -5.61 12.55 -2.22
N LEU A 279 -4.27 12.52 -2.31
CA LEU A 279 -3.39 12.12 -1.22
C LEU A 279 -3.31 13.25 -0.20
N GLU A 280 -4.08 13.18 0.88
CA GLU A 280 -3.82 14.04 2.04
C GLU A 280 -2.55 13.57 2.76
N LEU A 281 -1.64 14.53 3.00
CA LEU A 281 -0.40 14.33 3.77
C LEU A 281 -0.72 13.78 5.15
N VAL A 282 -0.19 12.61 5.43
CA VAL A 282 -0.35 11.95 6.73
C VAL A 282 0.78 12.37 7.67
N GLN A 283 0.41 12.66 8.93
CA GLN A 283 1.30 13.15 9.98
C GLN A 283 2.42 12.17 10.36
N ASP A 284 3.48 12.72 10.90
CA ASP A 284 4.79 12.13 11.20
C ASP A 284 4.77 11.00 12.23
N TYR A 285 5.42 9.87 11.91
CA TYR A 285 5.72 8.77 12.83
C TYR A 285 7.19 8.38 12.76
N THR A 286 7.71 7.90 13.87
CA THR A 286 9.08 7.41 13.99
C THR A 286 9.07 5.91 14.27
N ILE A 287 9.88 5.16 13.53
CA ILE A 287 10.15 3.75 13.80
C ILE A 287 11.47 3.68 14.57
N ILE A 288 11.47 3.06 15.74
CA ILE A 288 12.69 2.77 16.49
C ILE A 288 13.31 1.50 15.90
N GLU A 289 14.45 1.61 15.22
CA GLU A 289 15.10 0.50 14.53
C GLU A 289 15.47 -0.69 15.43
N GLU A 290 15.71 -0.47 16.72
CA GLU A 290 16.08 -1.52 17.68
C GLU A 290 14.90 -2.34 18.21
N THR A 291 13.69 -1.81 18.22
CA THR A 291 12.51 -2.46 18.82
C THR A 291 11.34 -2.62 17.85
N GLY A 292 11.36 -1.96 16.69
CA GLY A 292 10.25 -1.94 15.74
C GLY A 292 9.01 -1.18 16.23
N GLU A 293 9.10 -0.44 17.33
CA GLU A 293 7.98 0.34 17.87
C GLU A 293 7.77 1.64 17.10
N ILE A 294 6.51 1.93 16.79
CA ILE A 294 6.07 3.17 16.15
C ILE A 294 5.71 4.16 17.25
N VAL A 295 6.44 5.28 17.34
CA VAL A 295 6.18 6.33 18.32
C VAL A 295 5.71 7.61 17.62
N GLU A 296 4.62 8.19 18.12
CA GLU A 296 4.10 9.48 17.65
C GLU A 296 5.06 10.60 18.07
N VAL A 297 5.53 11.39 17.11
CA VAL A 297 6.32 12.60 17.42
C VAL A 297 5.36 13.72 17.72
N LYS A 298 5.39 14.20 18.95
CA LYS A 298 4.65 15.38 19.42
C LYS A 298 5.24 16.67 18.86
#